data_293896c96f6ebf32b99c30fc5d1821c0
#
_entry.id   293896c96f6ebf32b99c30fc5d1821c0
#
_cell.length_a   1.000
_cell.length_b   1.000
_cell.length_c   1.000
_cell.angle_alpha   90.00
_cell.angle_beta   90.00
_cell.angle_gamma   90.00
#
_symmetry.space_group_name_H-M   'P 1'
#
loop_
_entity.id
_entity.type
_entity.pdbx_description
1 polymer ?
#
loop_
_entity_poly.entity_id
_entity_poly.type
_entity_poly.pdbx_seq_one_letter_code
_entity_poly.pdbx_strand_id
1 'polypeptide(L)'
;MTKMANKNTEKENQSKNNEIKESHLDDKQYQTPEMKMPAQPQLTPEQQQEMQKTRDELDSLKKYITTKFKFVEAIGIIPPQAAVIFDEENELNEEEKKEKPIHLLVVMPDDKEKEFNEIRNDLIKKIKETKQKIWLNMFLAKDLWEICMDSKYEIIEAIGMAFPLYDKGILGSLRVAQIHKSLCLKKFEK
;
A
#
# COMPACT_ATOMS: atom_id res chain seq x y z
N MET A 1 65.40 -12.92 -14.30
CA MET A 1 65.73 -14.27 -13.88
C MET A 1 64.59 -14.73 -13.00
N THR A 2 63.75 -15.69 -13.25
CA THR A 2 63.82 -16.97 -13.93
C THR A 2 62.41 -17.35 -14.41
N LYS A 3 62.28 -17.73 -15.66
CA LYS A 3 61.14 -18.40 -16.26
C LYS A 3 60.98 -19.80 -15.62
N MET A 4 59.77 -20.25 -15.37
CA MET A 4 59.45 -21.66 -15.58
C MET A 4 58.00 -21.82 -16.02
N ALA A 5 57.88 -22.34 -17.20
CA ALA A 5 56.68 -22.90 -17.81
C ALA A 5 56.37 -24.25 -17.15
N ASN A 6 55.10 -24.61 -17.05
CA ASN A 6 54.79 -26.03 -16.99
C ASN A 6 53.51 -26.32 -17.83
N LYS A 7 53.71 -27.40 -18.57
CA LYS A 7 52.94 -27.95 -19.68
C LYS A 7 51.73 -28.73 -19.20
N ASN A 8 50.72 -28.74 -20.07
CA ASN A 8 49.83 -29.80 -20.49
C ASN A 8 49.53 -30.98 -19.56
N THR A 9 48.28 -31.21 -19.29
CA THR A 9 47.72 -32.57 -19.44
C THR A 9 46.30 -32.52 -19.91
N GLU A 10 46.13 -32.76 -21.20
CA GLU A 10 44.88 -33.29 -21.79
C GLU A 10 44.62 -34.65 -21.18
N LYS A 11 43.43 -34.87 -20.70
CA LYS A 11 42.86 -36.20 -20.62
C LYS A 11 41.40 -36.14 -21.03
N GLU A 12 41.17 -36.69 -22.19
CA GLU A 12 39.94 -37.24 -22.71
C GLU A 12 39.16 -37.94 -21.58
N ASN A 13 37.90 -37.59 -21.47
CA ASN A 13 36.93 -38.48 -20.90
C ASN A 13 35.73 -38.56 -21.81
N GLN A 14 35.64 -39.75 -22.35
CA GLN A 14 34.63 -40.25 -23.27
C GLN A 14 33.21 -40.11 -22.77
N SER A 15 32.42 -39.58 -23.66
CA SER A 15 31.02 -39.90 -23.95
C SER A 15 30.44 -41.10 -23.18
N LYS A 16 29.44 -40.85 -22.38
CA LYS A 16 28.34 -41.77 -22.13
C LYS A 16 27.04 -41.03 -22.45
N ASN A 17 26.57 -41.27 -23.65
CA ASN A 17 25.20 -40.99 -24.09
C ASN A 17 24.26 -41.78 -23.15
N ASN A 18 23.56 -41.08 -22.27
CA ASN A 18 22.35 -41.58 -21.69
C ASN A 18 21.20 -41.07 -22.56
N GLU A 19 20.70 -41.93 -23.39
CA GLU A 19 19.38 -41.82 -24.06
C GLU A 19 18.32 -41.66 -22.96
N ILE A 20 17.90 -40.45 -22.74
CA ILE A 20 16.68 -40.14 -22.00
C ILE A 20 15.54 -40.46 -22.99
N LYS A 21 14.87 -41.57 -22.75
CA LYS A 21 13.62 -41.90 -23.40
C LYS A 21 12.65 -40.78 -23.14
N GLU A 22 12.32 -40.04 -24.20
CA GLU A 22 11.17 -39.12 -24.22
C GLU A 22 9.90 -39.98 -24.00
N SER A 23 9.41 -39.92 -22.76
CA SER A 23 8.06 -40.39 -22.47
C SER A 23 7.11 -39.38 -23.12
N HIS A 24 6.36 -39.86 -24.11
CA HIS A 24 5.20 -39.18 -24.67
C HIS A 24 4.27 -38.79 -23.50
N LEU A 25 4.36 -37.56 -23.06
CA LEU A 25 3.32 -36.91 -22.27
C LEU A 25 2.23 -36.53 -23.27
N ASP A 26 1.11 -37.25 -23.18
CA ASP A 26 -0.11 -36.93 -23.89
C ASP A 26 -0.40 -35.43 -23.71
N ASP A 27 -0.38 -34.69 -24.81
CA ASP A 27 -0.88 -33.32 -24.92
C ASP A 27 -2.39 -33.32 -24.73
N LYS A 28 -2.84 -33.60 -23.51
CA LYS A 28 -4.17 -33.17 -23.10
C LYS A 28 -4.11 -31.66 -23.00
N GLN A 29 -4.58 -31.02 -24.07
CA GLN A 29 -4.90 -29.59 -24.07
C GLN A 29 -5.72 -29.26 -22.81
N TYR A 30 -5.04 -28.77 -21.80
CA TYR A 30 -5.71 -28.07 -20.72
C TYR A 30 -6.32 -26.80 -21.32
N GLN A 31 -7.54 -26.92 -21.84
CA GLN A 31 -8.37 -25.74 -22.08
C GLN A 31 -8.61 -25.10 -20.73
N THR A 32 -7.80 -24.08 -20.42
CA THR A 32 -8.08 -23.18 -19.31
C THR A 32 -9.48 -22.63 -19.54
N PRO A 33 -10.43 -22.87 -18.62
CA PRO A 33 -11.76 -22.30 -18.78
C PRO A 33 -11.60 -20.79 -18.92
N GLU A 34 -12.10 -20.22 -20.02
CA GLU A 34 -12.18 -18.77 -20.17
C GLU A 34 -12.96 -18.22 -18.98
N MET A 35 -12.25 -17.72 -17.97
CA MET A 35 -12.87 -16.94 -16.90
C MET A 35 -13.42 -15.69 -17.57
N LYS A 36 -14.70 -15.71 -17.91
CA LYS A 36 -15.43 -14.50 -18.28
C LYS A 36 -15.33 -13.55 -17.08
N MET A 37 -14.42 -12.61 -17.14
CA MET A 37 -14.38 -11.55 -16.14
C MET A 37 -15.76 -10.90 -16.11
N PRO A 38 -16.39 -10.77 -14.94
CA PRO A 38 -17.65 -10.08 -14.84
C PRO A 38 -17.46 -8.69 -15.45
N ALA A 39 -18.36 -8.31 -16.35
CA ALA A 39 -18.33 -7.00 -16.99
C ALA A 39 -18.24 -5.95 -15.89
N GLN A 40 -17.18 -5.15 -15.90
CA GLN A 40 -17.04 -4.06 -14.95
C GLN A 40 -18.27 -3.14 -15.11
N PRO A 41 -18.96 -2.80 -14.03
CA PRO A 41 -20.09 -1.89 -14.11
C PRO A 41 -19.64 -0.60 -14.78
N GLN A 42 -20.24 -0.27 -15.93
CA GLN A 42 -19.94 0.96 -16.64
C GLN A 42 -20.48 2.12 -15.81
N LEU A 43 -19.58 2.95 -15.33
CA LEU A 43 -19.93 4.17 -14.60
C LEU A 43 -20.72 5.11 -15.52
N THR A 44 -21.78 5.71 -15.00
CA THR A 44 -22.52 6.73 -15.75
C THR A 44 -21.63 7.96 -15.99
N PRO A 45 -21.89 8.76 -17.05
CA PRO A 45 -21.12 9.98 -17.32
C PRO A 45 -21.09 10.95 -16.13
N GLU A 46 -22.18 11.03 -15.36
CA GLU A 46 -22.27 11.84 -14.15
C GLU A 46 -21.34 11.34 -13.04
N GLN A 47 -21.32 10.03 -12.81
CA GLN A 47 -20.38 9.40 -11.84
C GLN A 47 -18.92 9.60 -12.24
N GLN A 48 -18.62 9.55 -13.53
CA GLN A 48 -17.26 9.81 -14.03
C GLN A 48 -16.84 11.26 -13.77
N GLN A 49 -17.74 12.23 -14.00
CA GLN A 49 -17.46 13.63 -13.72
C GLN A 49 -17.27 13.91 -12.22
N GLU A 50 -18.06 13.29 -11.38
CA GLU A 50 -17.95 13.44 -9.92
C GLU A 50 -16.64 12.85 -9.42
N MET A 51 -16.27 11.66 -9.88
CA MET A 51 -14.98 11.05 -9.59
C MET A 51 -13.79 11.92 -10.03
N GLN A 52 -13.89 12.54 -11.21
CA GLN A 52 -12.83 13.42 -11.70
C GLN A 52 -12.69 14.67 -10.82
N LYS A 53 -13.80 15.30 -10.44
CA LYS A 53 -13.77 16.45 -9.51
C LYS A 53 -13.14 16.09 -8.16
N THR A 54 -13.52 14.94 -7.61
CA THR A 54 -12.95 14.45 -6.35
C THR A 54 -11.44 14.24 -6.47
N ARG A 55 -11.00 13.66 -7.58
CA ARG A 55 -9.58 13.45 -7.87
C ARG A 55 -8.81 14.76 -7.96
N ASP A 56 -9.35 15.75 -8.67
CA ASP A 56 -8.71 17.05 -8.85
C ASP A 56 -8.59 17.80 -7.51
N GLU A 57 -9.59 17.70 -6.63
CA GLU A 57 -9.53 18.26 -5.27
C GLU A 57 -8.49 17.56 -4.40
N LEU A 58 -8.39 16.23 -4.45
CA LEU A 58 -7.38 15.47 -3.73
C LEU A 58 -5.96 15.76 -4.24
N ASP A 59 -5.76 15.89 -5.54
CA ASP A 59 -4.48 16.28 -6.13
C ASP A 59 -4.08 17.71 -5.73
N SER A 60 -5.04 18.60 -5.63
CA SER A 60 -4.84 19.97 -5.15
C SER A 60 -4.40 19.99 -3.68
N LEU A 61 -5.09 19.20 -2.86
CA LEU A 61 -4.76 19.05 -1.44
C LEU A 61 -3.40 18.42 -1.24
N LYS A 62 -3.08 17.35 -1.97
CA LYS A 62 -1.75 16.73 -2.00
C LYS A 62 -0.66 17.75 -2.34
N LYS A 63 -0.87 18.55 -3.41
CA LYS A 63 0.05 19.61 -3.80
C LYS A 63 0.28 20.62 -2.69
N TYR A 64 -0.80 21.06 -2.04
CA TYR A 64 -0.72 21.98 -0.92
C TYR A 64 0.13 21.40 0.20
N ILE A 65 -0.17 20.17 0.63
CA ILE A 65 0.54 19.49 1.72
C ILE A 65 2.03 19.34 1.40
N THR A 66 2.36 18.79 0.23
CA THR A 66 3.74 18.51 -0.16
C THR A 66 4.56 19.76 -0.41
N THR A 67 3.93 20.88 -0.78
CA THR A 67 4.61 22.16 -1.00
C THR A 67 4.87 22.88 0.32
N LYS A 68 3.87 22.93 1.20
CA LYS A 68 3.94 23.64 2.48
C LYS A 68 4.72 22.83 3.52
N PHE A 69 4.50 21.53 3.58
CA PHE A 69 5.07 20.62 4.54
C PHE A 69 5.98 19.58 3.87
N LYS A 70 7.12 20.03 3.35
CA LYS A 70 8.10 19.19 2.61
C LYS A 70 8.62 17.98 3.40
N PHE A 71 8.49 18.04 4.71
CA PHE A 71 8.90 16.98 5.64
C PHE A 71 7.90 15.83 5.73
N VAL A 72 6.65 15.96 5.25
CA VAL A 72 5.65 14.88 5.27
C VAL A 72 6.22 13.61 4.67
N GLU A 73 6.00 12.50 5.37
CA GLU A 73 6.52 11.16 5.00
C GLU A 73 5.58 10.43 4.05
N ALA A 74 4.28 10.49 4.31
CA ALA A 74 3.28 9.87 3.45
C ALA A 74 1.94 10.59 3.49
N ILE A 75 1.19 10.48 2.38
CA ILE A 75 -0.20 10.88 2.24
C ILE A 75 -0.91 9.74 1.54
N GLY A 76 -2.02 9.27 2.11
CA GLY A 76 -2.82 8.18 1.52
C GLY A 76 -4.31 8.40 1.71
N ILE A 77 -5.10 7.61 0.99
CA ILE A 77 -6.54 7.52 1.17
C ILE A 77 -6.84 6.14 1.73
N ILE A 78 -7.49 6.08 2.88
CA ILE A 78 -7.96 4.84 3.47
C ILE A 78 -9.25 4.44 2.75
N PRO A 79 -9.35 3.23 2.19
CA PRO A 79 -10.55 2.80 1.51
C PRO A 79 -11.73 2.65 2.47
N PRO A 80 -12.97 2.89 2.03
CA PRO A 80 -14.15 2.85 2.91
C PRO A 80 -14.32 1.56 3.71
N GLN A 81 -13.87 0.43 3.15
CA GLN A 81 -13.95 -0.88 3.81
C GLN A 81 -13.05 -0.96 5.06
N ALA A 82 -11.95 -0.23 5.04
CA ALA A 82 -10.97 -0.18 6.11
C ALA A 82 -11.15 1.05 7.01
N ALA A 83 -12.03 1.97 6.65
CA ALA A 83 -12.24 3.22 7.37
C ALA A 83 -13.12 3.05 8.63
N VAL A 84 -13.85 1.94 8.75
CA VAL A 84 -14.79 1.70 9.84
C VAL A 84 -14.17 1.91 11.22
N ILE A 85 -12.92 1.47 11.41
CA ILE A 85 -12.22 1.64 12.69
C ILE A 85 -11.95 3.13 13.01
N PHE A 86 -11.69 3.95 12.00
CA PHE A 86 -11.49 5.37 12.18
C PHE A 86 -12.82 6.13 12.36
N ASP A 87 -13.92 5.60 11.84
CA ASP A 87 -15.27 6.10 12.09
C ASP A 87 -15.65 5.94 13.57
N GLU A 88 -15.28 4.80 14.17
CA GLU A 88 -15.49 4.53 15.58
C GLU A 88 -14.62 5.41 16.49
N GLU A 89 -13.33 5.55 16.16
CA GLU A 89 -12.40 6.42 16.90
C GLU A 89 -12.79 7.91 16.84
N ASN A 90 -13.39 8.37 15.74
CA ASN A 90 -13.84 9.74 15.57
C ASN A 90 -15.29 9.98 16.05
N GLU A 91 -15.93 8.98 16.66
CA GLU A 91 -17.31 9.06 17.19
C GLU A 91 -18.32 9.57 16.14
N LEU A 92 -18.14 9.17 14.88
CA LEU A 92 -19.03 9.58 13.80
C LEU A 92 -20.45 9.10 14.03
N ASN A 93 -21.40 10.02 13.89
CA ASN A 93 -22.80 9.65 13.96
C ASN A 93 -23.26 8.91 12.69
N GLU A 94 -24.44 8.25 12.74
CA GLU A 94 -24.96 7.46 11.63
C GLU A 94 -25.22 8.26 10.36
N GLU A 95 -25.48 9.55 10.48
CA GLU A 95 -25.68 10.44 9.30
C GLU A 95 -24.35 10.74 8.62
N GLU A 96 -23.30 10.99 9.40
CA GLU A 96 -21.95 11.23 8.91
C GLU A 96 -21.36 9.99 8.21
N LYS A 97 -21.61 8.79 8.74
CA LYS A 97 -21.21 7.53 8.11
C LYS A 97 -21.91 7.29 6.76
N LYS A 98 -23.19 7.69 6.64
CA LYS A 98 -23.94 7.55 5.37
C LYS A 98 -23.36 8.38 4.24
N GLU A 99 -22.74 9.51 4.53
CA GLU A 99 -22.13 10.38 3.52
C GLU A 99 -20.80 9.87 2.97
N LYS A 100 -20.31 8.70 3.44
CA LYS A 100 -19.08 8.06 2.98
C LYS A 100 -17.90 9.02 2.90
N PRO A 101 -17.45 9.57 4.02
CA PRO A 101 -16.33 10.51 4.04
C PRO A 101 -15.07 9.88 3.47
N ILE A 102 -14.23 10.72 2.87
CA ILE A 102 -12.91 10.31 2.41
C ILE A 102 -11.95 10.38 3.60
N HIS A 103 -11.36 9.28 4.00
CA HIS A 103 -10.36 9.24 5.07
C HIS A 103 -8.98 9.53 4.49
N LEU A 104 -8.47 10.72 4.77
CA LEU A 104 -7.14 11.14 4.39
C LEU A 104 -6.15 10.77 5.49
N LEU A 105 -5.18 9.94 5.16
CA LEU A 105 -4.06 9.61 6.04
C LEU A 105 -2.88 10.54 5.74
N VAL A 106 -2.30 11.14 6.79
CA VAL A 106 -1.08 11.94 6.69
C VAL A 106 -0.09 11.45 7.75
N VAL A 107 1.12 11.10 7.32
CA VAL A 107 2.18 10.64 8.20
C VAL A 107 3.28 11.68 8.24
N MET A 108 3.66 12.06 9.46
CA MET A 108 4.69 13.06 9.73
C MET A 108 5.90 12.43 10.41
N PRO A 109 7.11 13.00 10.24
CA PRO A 109 8.28 12.59 10.98
C PRO A 109 8.19 12.99 12.47
N ASP A 110 8.91 12.26 13.31
CA ASP A 110 8.84 12.40 14.78
C ASP A 110 9.39 13.72 15.29
N ASP A 111 10.36 14.33 14.58
CA ASP A 111 10.94 15.63 14.92
C ASP A 111 9.92 16.79 14.84
N LYS A 112 8.76 16.56 14.24
CA LYS A 112 7.64 17.50 14.10
C LYS A 112 6.55 17.35 15.17
N GLU A 113 6.77 16.56 16.20
CA GLU A 113 5.80 16.32 17.27
C GLU A 113 5.30 17.63 17.93
N LYS A 114 6.19 18.58 18.18
CA LYS A 114 5.82 19.88 18.79
C LYS A 114 4.91 20.74 17.92
N GLU A 115 5.05 20.61 16.60
CA GLU A 115 4.27 21.37 15.61
C GLU A 115 3.00 20.61 15.18
N PHE A 116 2.82 19.36 15.63
CA PHE A 116 1.78 18.46 15.18
C PHE A 116 0.37 19.06 15.22
N ASN A 117 -0.03 19.62 16.35
CA ASN A 117 -1.35 20.21 16.51
C ASN A 117 -1.56 21.46 15.64
N GLU A 118 -0.53 22.27 15.46
CA GLU A 118 -0.58 23.46 14.62
C GLU A 118 -0.77 23.05 13.15
N ILE A 119 0.01 22.09 12.67
CA ILE A 119 -0.09 21.54 11.32
C ILE A 119 -1.45 20.89 11.10
N ARG A 120 -1.94 20.10 12.07
CA ARG A 120 -3.26 19.48 12.02
C ARG A 120 -4.36 20.52 11.84
N ASN A 121 -4.32 21.59 12.64
CA ASN A 121 -5.30 22.67 12.55
C ASN A 121 -5.25 23.40 11.20
N ASP A 122 -4.07 23.60 10.65
CA ASP A 122 -3.88 24.21 9.33
C ASP A 122 -4.45 23.31 8.22
N LEU A 123 -4.19 22.00 8.29
CA LEU A 123 -4.76 21.02 7.34
C LEU A 123 -6.28 20.95 7.45
N ILE A 124 -6.84 20.96 8.65
CA ILE A 124 -8.29 20.97 8.86
C ILE A 124 -8.93 22.23 8.22
N LYS A 125 -8.30 23.39 8.38
CA LYS A 125 -8.76 24.64 7.73
C LYS A 125 -8.76 24.45 6.20
N LYS A 126 -7.68 23.90 5.64
CA LYS A 126 -7.57 23.68 4.21
C LYS A 126 -8.57 22.67 3.69
N ILE A 127 -8.81 21.60 4.44
CA ILE A 127 -9.84 20.58 4.10
C ILE A 127 -11.24 21.20 4.08
N LYS A 128 -11.56 22.09 5.02
CA LYS A 128 -12.87 22.77 5.04
C LYS A 128 -13.13 23.68 3.82
N GLU A 129 -12.10 24.04 3.08
CA GLU A 129 -12.25 24.78 1.81
C GLU A 129 -12.62 23.86 0.63
N THR A 130 -12.44 22.55 0.78
CA THR A 130 -12.84 21.58 -0.24
C THR A 130 -14.33 21.32 -0.18
N LYS A 131 -14.90 20.88 -1.31
CA LYS A 131 -16.33 20.50 -1.38
C LYS A 131 -16.56 19.06 -0.90
N GLN A 132 -15.51 18.29 -0.78
CA GLN A 132 -15.57 16.90 -0.35
C GLN A 132 -15.55 16.81 1.17
N LYS A 133 -16.29 15.85 1.72
CA LYS A 133 -16.23 15.52 3.13
C LYS A 133 -14.99 14.67 3.39
N ILE A 134 -13.93 15.30 3.88
CA ILE A 134 -12.64 14.66 4.13
C ILE A 134 -12.39 14.62 5.63
N TRP A 135 -12.08 13.44 6.15
CA TRP A 135 -11.62 13.22 7.52
C TRP A 135 -10.11 13.05 7.55
N LEU A 136 -9.47 13.81 8.41
CA LEU A 136 -8.01 13.81 8.54
C LEU A 136 -7.57 12.87 9.65
N ASN A 137 -6.88 11.79 9.28
CA ASN A 137 -6.18 10.87 10.18
C ASN A 137 -4.69 11.18 10.09
N MET A 138 -4.12 11.76 11.15
CA MET A 138 -2.74 12.22 11.17
C MET A 138 -1.95 11.50 12.25
N PHE A 139 -0.79 10.95 11.88
CA PHE A 139 0.09 10.17 12.76
C PHE A 139 1.53 10.65 12.65
N LEU A 140 2.28 10.54 13.73
CA LEU A 140 3.73 10.53 13.68
C LEU A 140 4.23 9.16 13.24
N ALA A 141 5.41 9.12 12.63
CA ALA A 141 5.99 7.85 12.17
C ALA A 141 6.18 6.86 13.33
N LYS A 142 6.62 7.34 14.50
CA LYS A 142 6.76 6.53 15.72
C LYS A 142 5.43 5.90 16.16
N ASP A 143 4.32 6.68 16.13
CA ASP A 143 3.01 6.19 16.56
C ASP A 143 2.53 5.01 15.69
N LEU A 144 2.81 5.05 14.39
CA LEU A 144 2.51 3.93 13.49
C LEU A 144 3.30 2.68 13.85
N TRP A 145 4.58 2.83 14.21
CA TRP A 145 5.40 1.70 14.63
C TRP A 145 4.96 1.18 16.00
N GLU A 146 4.59 2.04 16.93
CA GLU A 146 4.02 1.63 18.22
C GLU A 146 2.71 0.85 18.03
N ILE A 147 1.80 1.33 17.18
CA ILE A 147 0.58 0.60 16.81
C ILE A 147 0.92 -0.79 16.24
N CYS A 148 1.97 -0.90 15.40
CA CYS A 148 2.44 -2.17 14.89
C CYS A 148 2.96 -3.11 15.97
N MET A 149 3.68 -2.57 16.95
CA MET A 149 4.22 -3.35 18.07
C MET A 149 3.13 -3.80 19.05
N ASP A 150 2.15 -2.94 19.32
CA ASP A 150 1.04 -3.21 20.23
C ASP A 150 -0.01 -4.17 19.66
N SER A 151 0.20 -4.64 18.45
CA SER A 151 -0.69 -5.62 17.80
C SER A 151 -2.12 -5.12 17.55
N LYS A 152 -2.31 -3.83 17.38
CA LYS A 152 -3.57 -3.24 16.90
C LYS A 152 -3.75 -3.51 15.40
N TYR A 153 -4.03 -4.78 15.08
CA TYR A 153 -4.04 -5.31 13.71
C TYR A 153 -4.97 -4.57 12.77
N GLU A 154 -6.12 -4.20 13.25
CA GLU A 154 -7.18 -3.56 12.46
C GLU A 154 -6.74 -2.20 11.92
N ILE A 155 -6.06 -1.40 12.75
CA ILE A 155 -5.49 -0.11 12.31
C ILE A 155 -4.36 -0.32 11.31
N ILE A 156 -3.47 -1.29 11.57
CA ILE A 156 -2.37 -1.62 10.66
C ILE A 156 -2.92 -2.10 9.31
N GLU A 157 -3.95 -2.93 9.33
CA GLU A 157 -4.59 -3.43 8.12
C GLU A 157 -5.21 -2.27 7.33
N ALA A 158 -5.92 -1.38 7.99
CA ALA A 158 -6.52 -0.20 7.38
C ALA A 158 -5.47 0.71 6.74
N ILE A 159 -4.36 0.99 7.44
CA ILE A 159 -3.26 1.79 6.91
C ILE A 159 -2.54 1.05 5.77
N GLY A 160 -2.35 -0.27 5.89
CA GLY A 160 -1.76 -1.10 4.85
C GLY A 160 -2.58 -1.12 3.55
N MET A 161 -3.89 -0.99 3.64
CA MET A 161 -4.80 -0.87 2.49
C MET A 161 -4.87 0.55 1.92
N ALA A 162 -4.30 1.56 2.59
CA ALA A 162 -4.36 2.94 2.13
C ALA A 162 -3.79 3.09 0.71
N PHE A 163 -4.51 3.79 -0.15
CA PHE A 163 -4.04 4.14 -1.49
C PHE A 163 -3.06 5.32 -1.40
N PRO A 164 -1.78 5.15 -1.75
CA PRO A 164 -0.79 6.20 -1.60
C PRO A 164 -0.99 7.31 -2.64
N LEU A 165 -1.16 8.54 -2.19
CA LEU A 165 -1.07 9.74 -3.02
C LEU A 165 0.38 10.25 -3.08
N TYR A 166 1.12 10.10 -1.98
CA TYR A 166 2.52 10.43 -1.82
C TYR A 166 3.13 9.53 -0.74
N ASP A 167 4.30 8.95 -0.98
CA ASP A 167 4.95 8.05 -0.02
C ASP A 167 6.47 8.08 -0.21
N LYS A 168 7.20 8.37 0.86
CA LYS A 168 8.66 8.25 0.93
C LYS A 168 9.13 6.83 1.31
N GLY A 169 8.20 5.87 1.36
CA GLY A 169 8.48 4.47 1.62
C GLY A 169 7.92 3.93 2.96
N ILE A 170 7.30 4.79 3.78
CA ILE A 170 6.77 4.35 5.08
C ILE A 170 5.56 3.42 4.92
N LEU A 171 4.61 3.75 4.03
CA LEU A 171 3.44 2.90 3.77
C LEU A 171 3.86 1.57 3.12
N GLY A 172 4.85 1.61 2.23
CA GLY A 172 5.45 0.41 1.64
C GLY A 172 6.06 -0.51 2.70
N SER A 173 6.81 0.05 3.64
CA SER A 173 7.43 -0.69 4.75
C SER A 173 6.39 -1.33 5.68
N LEU A 174 5.31 -0.61 6.00
CA LEU A 174 4.21 -1.13 6.82
C LEU A 174 3.49 -2.31 6.14
N ARG A 175 3.27 -2.24 4.82
CA ARG A 175 2.70 -3.34 4.04
C ARG A 175 3.57 -4.59 4.08
N VAL A 176 4.88 -4.43 3.94
CA VAL A 176 5.83 -5.55 4.04
C VAL A 176 5.80 -6.16 5.43
N ALA A 177 5.79 -5.36 6.49
CA ALA A 177 5.69 -5.82 7.87
C ALA A 177 4.40 -6.63 8.10
N GLN A 178 3.27 -6.17 7.57
CA GLN A 178 1.98 -6.86 7.64
C GLN A 178 2.03 -8.23 6.95
N ILE A 179 2.60 -8.30 5.74
CA ILE A 179 2.74 -9.57 5.01
C ILE A 179 3.61 -10.55 5.78
N HIS A 180 4.74 -10.12 6.31
CA HIS A 180 5.63 -10.96 7.11
C HIS A 180 4.92 -11.55 8.33
N LYS A 181 4.14 -10.73 9.03
CA LYS A 181 3.41 -11.16 10.22
C LYS A 181 2.31 -12.17 9.88
N SER A 182 1.54 -11.95 8.83
CA SER A 182 0.51 -12.89 8.38
C SER A 182 1.09 -14.25 7.96
N LEU A 183 2.28 -14.25 7.36
CA LEU A 183 3.01 -15.48 7.02
C LEU A 183 3.54 -16.22 8.25
N CYS A 184 3.97 -15.49 9.29
CA CYS A 184 4.41 -16.09 10.54
C CYS A 184 3.24 -16.74 11.28
N LEU A 185 2.10 -16.08 11.41
CA LEU A 185 0.91 -16.62 12.09
C LEU A 185 0.42 -17.92 11.45
N LYS A 186 0.35 -17.99 10.12
CA LYS A 186 -0.05 -19.22 9.38
C LYS A 186 0.87 -20.42 9.62
N LYS A 187 2.10 -20.22 10.10
CA LYS A 187 3.02 -21.32 10.45
C LYS A 187 2.74 -21.93 11.82
N PHE A 188 2.07 -21.22 12.71
CA PHE A 188 1.77 -21.69 14.06
C PHE A 188 0.39 -22.35 14.18
N GLU A 189 -0.47 -22.22 13.15
CA GLU A 189 -1.81 -22.87 13.11
C GLU A 189 -1.78 -24.30 12.48
N LYS A 190 -0.62 -24.84 12.17
CA LYS A 190 -0.40 -26.21 11.67
C LYS A 190 0.26 -27.07 12.75
#